data_523cdef16699d9b0bda41dcf2cc3ebfb
#
_entry.id   523cdef16699d9b0bda41dcf2cc3ebfb
#
_cell.length_a   1.000
_cell.length_b   1.000
_cell.length_c   1.000
_cell.angle_alpha   90.00
_cell.angle_beta   90.00
_cell.angle_gamma   90.00
#
_symmetry.space_group_name_H-M   'P 1'
#
loop_
_entity.id
_entity.type
_entity.pdbx_description
1 polymer ?
#
loop_
_entity_poly.entity_id
_entity_poly.type
_entity_poly.pdbx_seq_one_letter_code
_entity_poly.pdbx_strand_id
1 'polypeptide(L)'
;MVDDAARDRAIYHALKAADEVAAALQAHLIEEHTADLDRGAAQSPATDSLRLLRQARERLGEGLRAVEADRIAEGDQISLRNP
;
A
#
# COMPACT_ATOMS: atom_id res chain seq x y z
N MET A 1 -24.74 16.45 1.18
CA MET A 1 -24.21 15.64 0.07
C MET A 1 -22.78 15.20 0.39
N VAL A 2 -22.49 13.94 0.20
CA VAL A 2 -21.12 13.47 0.38
C VAL A 2 -20.28 13.97 -0.79
N ASP A 3 -19.21 14.66 -0.49
CA ASP A 3 -18.24 15.09 -1.49
C ASP A 3 -17.39 13.88 -1.88
N ASP A 4 -17.59 13.33 -3.06
CA ASP A 4 -16.87 12.15 -3.56
C ASP A 4 -15.36 12.42 -3.64
N ALA A 5 -14.95 13.63 -4.00
CA ALA A 5 -13.54 13.99 -4.04
C ALA A 5 -12.91 13.98 -2.65
N ALA A 6 -13.63 14.47 -1.64
CA ALA A 6 -13.13 14.42 -0.25
C ALA A 6 -13.03 12.98 0.26
N ARG A 7 -14.01 12.15 -0.09
CA ARG A 7 -13.99 10.73 0.25
C ARG A 7 -12.80 10.02 -0.40
N ASP A 8 -12.57 10.27 -1.68
CA ASP A 8 -11.46 9.65 -2.41
C ASP A 8 -10.11 10.08 -1.85
N ARG A 9 -9.97 11.35 -1.47
CA ARG A 9 -8.75 11.82 -0.79
C ARG A 9 -8.53 11.12 0.55
N ALA A 10 -9.60 10.95 1.34
CA ALA A 10 -9.53 10.26 2.62
C ALA A 10 -9.11 8.80 2.44
N ILE A 11 -9.69 8.11 1.45
CA ILE A 11 -9.32 6.73 1.12
C ILE A 11 -7.87 6.66 0.67
N TYR A 12 -7.44 7.55 -0.20
CA TYR A 12 -6.05 7.61 -0.68
C TYR A 12 -5.07 7.78 0.48
N HIS A 13 -5.32 8.73 1.37
CA HIS A 13 -4.45 8.98 2.52
C HIS A 13 -4.42 7.80 3.49
N ALA A 14 -5.56 7.14 3.70
CA ALA A 14 -5.64 5.96 4.57
C ALA A 14 -4.85 4.79 3.97
N LEU A 15 -5.01 4.53 2.68
CA LEU A 15 -4.27 3.46 1.99
C LEU A 15 -2.77 3.73 1.97
N LYS A 16 -2.39 4.98 1.73
CA LYS A 16 -0.98 5.36 1.72
C LYS A 16 -0.35 5.22 3.09
N ALA A 17 -1.04 5.66 4.14
CA ALA A 17 -0.58 5.50 5.51
C ALA A 17 -0.43 4.02 5.88
N ALA A 18 -1.40 3.19 5.50
CA ALA A 18 -1.34 1.75 5.72
C ALA A 18 -0.14 1.12 5.00
N ASP A 19 0.13 1.53 3.76
CA ASP A 19 1.28 1.01 3.00
C ASP A 19 2.60 1.45 3.62
N GLU A 20 2.70 2.67 4.14
CA GLU A 20 3.90 3.16 4.83
C GLU A 20 4.19 2.34 6.10
N VAL A 21 3.15 2.03 6.88
CA VAL A 21 3.28 1.17 8.06
C VAL A 21 3.68 -0.24 7.64
N ALA A 22 3.06 -0.77 6.60
CA ALA A 22 3.39 -2.08 6.07
C ALA A 22 4.84 -2.14 5.56
N ALA A 23 5.32 -1.07 4.93
CA ALA A 23 6.72 -0.99 4.47
C ALA A 23 7.70 -1.03 5.64
N ALA A 24 7.41 -0.29 6.71
CA ALA A 24 8.24 -0.30 7.92
C ALA A 24 8.28 -1.68 8.58
N LEU A 25 7.13 -2.34 8.67
CA LEU A 25 7.04 -3.70 9.20
C LEU A 25 7.79 -4.68 8.31
N GLN A 26 7.67 -4.54 7.00
CA GLN A 26 8.38 -5.39 6.05
C GLN A 26 9.90 -5.28 6.23
N ALA A 27 10.43 -4.07 6.39
CA ALA A 27 11.85 -3.84 6.63
C ALA A 27 12.31 -4.53 7.92
N HIS A 28 11.51 -4.43 8.99
CA HIS A 28 11.81 -5.08 10.26
C HIS A 28 11.82 -6.62 10.12
N LEU A 29 10.85 -7.19 9.42
CA LEU A 29 10.76 -8.62 9.19
C LEU A 29 11.91 -9.15 8.32
N ILE A 30 12.37 -8.35 7.36
CA ILE A 30 13.54 -8.69 6.55
C ILE A 30 14.79 -8.76 7.43
N GLU A 31 14.96 -7.82 8.35
CA GLU A 31 16.07 -7.84 9.30
C GLU A 31 16.02 -9.08 10.19
N GLU A 32 14.85 -9.43 10.72
CA GLU A 32 14.68 -10.65 11.53
C GLU A 32 14.98 -11.91 10.73
N HIS A 33 14.48 -11.99 9.51
CA HIS A 33 14.70 -13.14 8.63
C HIS A 33 16.20 -13.32 8.35
N THR A 34 16.89 -12.24 8.00
CA THR A 34 18.33 -12.26 7.75
C THR A 34 19.11 -12.69 9.00
N ALA A 35 18.76 -12.15 10.16
CA ALA A 35 19.40 -12.51 11.41
C ALA A 35 19.19 -14.00 11.76
N ASP A 36 18.00 -14.54 11.53
CA ASP A 36 17.71 -15.95 11.77
C ASP A 36 18.54 -16.85 10.87
N LEU A 37 18.67 -16.52 9.58
CA LEU A 37 19.48 -17.27 8.64
C LEU A 37 20.96 -17.18 8.98
N ASP A 38 21.45 -16.01 9.39
CA ASP A 38 22.84 -15.81 9.82
C ASP A 38 23.19 -16.64 11.06
N ARG A 39 22.22 -16.89 11.94
CA ARG A 39 22.38 -17.78 13.09
C ARG A 39 22.30 -19.27 12.74
N GLY A 40 22.12 -19.58 11.46
CA GLY A 40 22.07 -20.96 10.98
C GLY A 40 20.71 -21.62 11.08
N ALA A 41 19.64 -20.85 11.26
CA ALA A 41 18.29 -21.40 11.27
C ALA A 41 17.92 -21.91 9.88
N ALA A 42 17.37 -23.12 9.79
CA ALA A 42 16.89 -23.68 8.52
C ALA A 42 15.62 -22.97 8.02
N GLN A 43 14.84 -22.42 8.93
CA GLN A 43 13.61 -21.66 8.63
C GLN A 43 13.52 -20.48 9.57
N SER A 44 12.91 -19.41 9.08
CA SER A 44 12.64 -18.23 9.89
C SER A 44 11.13 -18.05 10.05
N PRO A 45 10.62 -17.82 11.27
CA PRO A 45 9.20 -17.51 11.48
C PRO A 45 8.76 -16.27 10.71
N ALA A 46 9.67 -15.36 10.40
CA ALA A 46 9.38 -14.15 9.64
C ALA A 46 9.02 -14.44 8.18
N THR A 47 9.38 -15.60 7.63
CA THR A 47 9.14 -15.94 6.22
C THR A 47 7.67 -15.89 5.85
N ASP A 48 6.78 -16.51 6.64
CA ASP A 48 5.37 -16.53 6.37
C ASP A 48 4.75 -15.14 6.54
N SER A 49 5.17 -14.42 7.57
CA SER A 49 4.72 -13.04 7.81
C SER A 49 5.11 -12.13 6.66
N LEU A 50 6.33 -12.27 6.13
CA LEU A 50 6.79 -11.51 4.96
C LEU A 50 5.93 -11.79 3.73
N ARG A 51 5.61 -13.06 3.48
CA ARG A 51 4.78 -13.45 2.35
C ARG A 51 3.39 -12.82 2.43
N LEU A 52 2.75 -12.92 3.60
CA LEU A 52 1.43 -12.35 3.84
C LEU A 52 1.46 -10.83 3.71
N LEU A 53 2.50 -10.19 4.23
CA LEU A 53 2.65 -8.75 4.16
C LEU A 53 2.85 -8.27 2.73
N ARG A 54 3.62 -9.00 1.91
CA ARG A 54 3.77 -8.69 0.49
C ARG A 54 2.44 -8.74 -0.24
N GLN A 55 1.62 -9.76 0.04
CA GLN A 55 0.28 -9.87 -0.54
C GLN A 55 -0.61 -8.70 -0.13
N ALA A 56 -0.55 -8.31 1.14
CA ALA A 56 -1.31 -7.16 1.64
C ALA A 56 -0.86 -5.87 0.95
N ARG A 57 0.43 -5.66 0.76
CA ARG A 57 0.97 -4.48 0.09
C ARG A 57 0.59 -4.43 -1.39
N GLU A 58 0.54 -5.58 -2.05
CA GLU A 58 0.06 -5.64 -3.44
C GLU A 58 -1.39 -5.15 -3.54
N ARG A 59 -2.24 -5.59 -2.61
CA ARG A 59 -3.65 -5.14 -2.56
C ARG A 59 -3.78 -3.66 -2.24
N LEU A 60 -2.96 -3.15 -1.33
CA LEU A 60 -2.91 -1.72 -1.03
C LEU A 60 -2.49 -0.92 -2.26
N GLY A 61 -1.49 -1.40 -2.99
CA GLY A 61 -1.04 -0.77 -4.23
C GLY A 61 -2.12 -0.77 -5.31
N GLU A 62 -2.88 -1.85 -5.44
CA GLU A 62 -4.03 -1.91 -6.35
C GLU A 62 -5.09 -0.88 -5.99
N GLY A 63 -5.42 -0.78 -4.68
CA GLY A 63 -6.36 0.22 -4.20
C GLY A 63 -5.90 1.65 -4.45
N LEU A 64 -4.62 1.93 -4.23
CA LEU A 64 -4.03 3.24 -4.50
C LEU A 64 -4.11 3.60 -5.98
N ARG A 65 -3.78 2.65 -6.86
CA ARG A 65 -3.88 2.87 -8.31
C ARG A 65 -5.31 3.11 -8.77
N ALA A 66 -6.27 2.40 -8.19
CA ALA A 66 -7.68 2.58 -8.52
C ALA A 66 -8.17 3.97 -8.13
N VAL A 67 -7.82 4.45 -6.94
CA VAL A 67 -8.20 5.80 -6.48
C VAL A 67 -7.51 6.87 -7.34
N GLU A 68 -6.23 6.69 -7.70
CA GLU A 68 -5.52 7.61 -8.57
C GLU A 68 -6.13 7.67 -9.96
N ALA A 69 -6.53 6.52 -10.52
CA ALA A 69 -7.17 6.47 -11.82
C ALA A 69 -8.49 7.26 -11.83
N ASP A 70 -9.29 7.12 -10.77
CA ASP A 70 -10.53 7.89 -10.61
C ASP A 70 -10.26 9.39 -10.53
N ARG A 71 -9.23 9.79 -9.80
CA ARG A 71 -8.84 11.21 -9.67
C ARG A 71 -8.39 11.79 -11.00
N ILE A 72 -7.60 11.05 -11.77
CA ILE A 72 -7.15 11.46 -13.09
C ILE A 72 -8.34 11.60 -14.04
N ALA A 73 -9.26 10.65 -14.05
CA ALA A 73 -10.46 10.69 -14.86
C ALA A 73 -11.33 11.92 -14.54
N GLU A 74 -11.51 12.24 -13.25
CA GLU A 74 -12.23 13.42 -12.82
C GLU A 74 -11.52 14.70 -13.27
N GLY A 75 -10.21 14.77 -13.14
CA GLY A 75 -9.41 15.90 -13.60
C GLY A 75 -9.53 16.12 -15.10
N ASP A 76 -9.47 15.06 -15.89
CA ASP A 76 -9.63 15.11 -17.34
C ASP A 76 -11.03 15.60 -17.73
N GLN A 77 -12.07 15.13 -17.03
CA GLN A 77 -13.44 15.61 -17.27
C GLN A 77 -13.59 17.08 -16.99
N ILE A 78 -13.00 17.56 -15.91
CA ILE A 78 -13.02 18.99 -15.55
C ILE A 78 -12.29 19.82 -16.60
N SER A 79 -11.14 19.35 -17.08
CA SER A 79 -10.35 20.02 -18.11
C SER A 79 -11.11 20.12 -19.43
N LEU A 80 -11.87 19.09 -19.80
CA LEU A 80 -12.70 19.07 -21.00
C LEU A 80 -13.89 20.01 -20.90
N ARG A 81 -14.42 20.23 -19.70
CA ARG A 81 -15.56 21.13 -19.47
C ARG A 81 -15.19 22.60 -19.48
N ASN A 82 -13.94 22.93 -19.24
CA ASN A 82 -13.41 24.29 -19.19
C ASN A 82 -12.36 24.47 -20.29
N PRO A 83 -12.80 24.71 -21.52
CA PRO A 83 -11.85 24.97 -22.62
C PRO A 83 -11.10 26.27 -22.45
#